data_38e1da210d327419b47755d1b90ad523
#
_entry.id   38e1da210d327419b47755d1b90ad523
#
_cell.length_a   1.000
_cell.length_b   1.000
_cell.length_c   1.000
_cell.angle_alpha   90.00
_cell.angle_beta   90.00
_cell.angle_gamma   90.00
#
_symmetry.space_group_name_H-M   'P 1'
#
loop_
_entity.id
_entity.type
_entity.pdbx_description
1 polymer ?
#
loop_
_entity_poly.entity_id
_entity_poly.type
_entity_poly.pdbx_seq_one_letter_code
_entity_poly.pdbx_strand_id
1 'polypeptide(L)'
;MIVVYALCLSFVLFSCIEPPVKNAANLAVKRTIRPEFAEGFVIEELSDSSFRITLLNLEKLPDTLQQIRWKPQTLNSIACLSTTHLPFIKALEQLPILKGTGFSDLVIDPEVRAMIDRGEVANLTVGHQLDEEKVFGTAPDLMFVYPYGGEAYAKFLDAGIGCVQISEYLEKSPLGRAEWIRLFGVLFDKEQQADSVFQNIKSAYQAEANRVLTSAAERPTVFTGSYDGGFWYMPPGNSFAARLIEDAGGHYVYVDSISSGNLVFPFEKILTDAHDCDFWGKIIYEKGPLTAEKLTEGDARLQGFKSFQSRSVFYCNAAETDYHGQAVLEPHLMLSDMIAVFHPEIHQQHAPAYFRKWE
;
A
#
# COMPACT_ATOMS: atom_id res chain seq x y z
N MET A 1 -46.90 -0.02 -47.40
CA MET A 1 -46.91 0.42 -45.99
C MET A 1 -46.24 -0.71 -45.20
N ILE A 2 -44.93 -0.60 -45.03
CA ILE A 2 -44.12 -1.62 -44.34
C ILE A 2 -43.82 -1.04 -42.96
N VAL A 3 -44.33 -1.69 -41.92
CA VAL A 3 -44.07 -1.36 -40.52
C VAL A 3 -42.81 -2.08 -40.10
N VAL A 4 -41.72 -1.34 -39.84
CA VAL A 4 -40.47 -1.86 -39.26
C VAL A 4 -40.60 -1.80 -37.75
N TYR A 5 -40.69 -2.97 -37.11
CA TYR A 5 -40.58 -3.07 -35.65
C TYR A 5 -39.07 -2.95 -35.28
N ALA A 6 -38.73 -1.85 -34.63
CA ALA A 6 -37.45 -1.67 -33.97
C ALA A 6 -37.49 -2.45 -32.64
N LEU A 7 -36.71 -3.52 -32.57
CA LEU A 7 -36.49 -4.27 -31.32
C LEU A 7 -35.48 -3.47 -30.49
N CYS A 8 -35.95 -2.75 -29.48
CA CYS A 8 -35.09 -2.17 -28.46
C CYS A 8 -34.56 -3.30 -27.56
N LEU A 9 -33.31 -3.73 -27.79
CA LEU A 9 -32.58 -4.56 -26.85
C LEU A 9 -32.17 -3.65 -25.69
N SER A 10 -32.90 -3.71 -24.57
CA SER A 10 -32.47 -3.12 -23.31
C SER A 10 -31.31 -3.94 -22.74
N PHE A 11 -30.10 -3.43 -22.92
CA PHE A 11 -28.94 -3.90 -22.15
C PHE A 11 -29.16 -3.53 -20.68
N VAL A 12 -29.47 -4.51 -19.85
CA VAL A 12 -29.45 -4.36 -18.40
C VAL A 12 -27.97 -4.39 -17.99
N LEU A 13 -27.40 -3.23 -17.76
CA LEU A 13 -26.07 -3.10 -17.15
C LEU A 13 -26.18 -3.55 -15.69
N PHE A 14 -25.65 -4.72 -15.39
CA PHE A 14 -25.51 -5.19 -14.01
C PHE A 14 -24.31 -4.48 -13.39
N SER A 15 -24.55 -3.60 -12.43
CA SER A 15 -23.49 -3.05 -11.57
C SER A 15 -22.90 -4.16 -10.70
N CYS A 16 -21.57 -4.25 -10.65
CA CYS A 16 -20.84 -5.20 -9.81
C CYS A 16 -21.05 -5.00 -8.31
N ILE A 17 -21.51 -3.80 -7.91
CA ILE A 17 -21.81 -3.46 -6.51
C ILE A 17 -23.31 -3.19 -6.43
N GLU A 18 -24.04 -4.07 -5.72
CA GLU A 18 -25.42 -3.80 -5.38
C GLU A 18 -25.45 -2.65 -4.34
N PRO A 19 -26.29 -1.60 -4.53
CA PRO A 19 -26.50 -0.60 -3.50
C PRO A 19 -27.04 -1.28 -2.23
N PRO A 20 -26.85 -0.69 -1.03
CA PRO A 20 -27.34 -1.27 0.20
C PRO A 20 -28.86 -1.49 0.12
N VAL A 21 -29.26 -2.74 -0.07
CA VAL A 21 -30.65 -3.14 -0.19
C VAL A 21 -31.32 -2.97 1.17
N LYS A 22 -32.29 -2.07 1.29
CA LYS A 22 -33.07 -1.80 2.51
C LYS A 22 -33.84 -3.04 3.06
N ASN A 23 -33.82 -4.16 2.34
CA ASN A 23 -34.44 -5.42 2.72
C ASN A 23 -33.50 -6.63 2.44
N ALA A 24 -32.21 -6.53 2.79
CA ALA A 24 -31.40 -7.73 2.87
C ALA A 24 -32.00 -8.60 3.98
N ALA A 25 -32.82 -9.61 3.61
CA ALA A 25 -33.21 -10.67 4.52
C ALA A 25 -31.99 -11.08 5.34
N ASN A 26 -32.18 -11.38 6.64
CA ASN A 26 -31.13 -11.82 7.57
C ASN A 26 -30.48 -13.10 7.05
N LEU A 27 -29.58 -12.96 6.05
CA LEU A 27 -28.80 -14.10 5.56
C LEU A 27 -27.85 -14.53 6.68
N ALA A 28 -27.89 -15.81 6.99
CA ALA A 28 -26.99 -16.36 8.00
C ALA A 28 -25.55 -16.27 7.51
N VAL A 29 -24.65 -15.90 8.41
CA VAL A 29 -23.19 -15.91 8.17
C VAL A 29 -22.73 -17.38 8.28
N LYS A 30 -22.12 -17.90 7.21
CA LYS A 30 -21.51 -19.23 7.18
C LYS A 30 -20.10 -19.21 7.75
N ARG A 31 -19.32 -18.20 7.36
CA ARG A 31 -17.90 -18.05 7.72
C ARG A 31 -17.55 -16.57 7.84
N THR A 32 -16.74 -16.24 8.85
CA THR A 32 -16.14 -14.91 8.97
C THR A 32 -14.63 -15.02 8.75
N ILE A 33 -14.10 -14.25 7.81
CA ILE A 33 -12.68 -14.09 7.57
C ILE A 33 -12.28 -12.78 8.26
N ARG A 34 -11.56 -12.90 9.37
CA ARG A 34 -10.92 -11.79 10.05
C ARG A 34 -9.44 -11.84 9.73
N PRO A 35 -8.85 -10.74 9.25
CA PRO A 35 -7.41 -10.66 9.07
C PRO A 35 -6.69 -10.94 10.40
N GLU A 36 -5.47 -11.45 10.31
CA GLU A 36 -4.61 -11.71 11.46
C GLU A 36 -3.79 -10.44 11.85
N PHE A 37 -3.46 -9.62 10.86
CA PHE A 37 -2.62 -8.43 11.02
C PHE A 37 -3.27 -7.16 10.51
N ALA A 38 -4.10 -7.23 9.46
CA ALA A 38 -4.81 -6.08 8.94
C ALA A 38 -5.98 -5.70 9.84
N GLU A 39 -6.20 -4.41 10.02
CA GLU A 39 -7.30 -3.84 10.80
C GLU A 39 -8.42 -3.28 9.91
N GLY A 40 -8.15 -3.08 8.61
CA GLY A 40 -8.99 -2.30 7.70
C GLY A 40 -10.17 -3.04 7.07
N PHE A 41 -10.34 -4.36 7.27
CA PHE A 41 -11.47 -5.07 6.67
C PHE A 41 -11.93 -6.30 7.46
N VAL A 42 -13.20 -6.66 7.25
CA VAL A 42 -13.79 -7.93 7.69
C VAL A 42 -14.65 -8.48 6.56
N ILE A 43 -14.57 -9.77 6.30
CA ILE A 43 -15.34 -10.44 5.25
C ILE A 43 -16.20 -11.55 5.86
N GLU A 44 -17.49 -11.56 5.55
CA GLU A 44 -18.44 -12.57 5.97
C GLU A 44 -19.05 -13.26 4.74
N GLU A 45 -18.85 -14.56 4.62
CA GLU A 45 -19.55 -15.39 3.64
C GLU A 45 -20.97 -15.67 4.12
N LEU A 46 -21.94 -15.39 3.28
CA LEU A 46 -23.36 -15.51 3.60
C LEU A 46 -23.96 -16.83 3.08
N SER A 47 -25.15 -17.16 3.57
CA SER A 47 -25.83 -18.43 3.24
C SER A 47 -26.16 -18.61 1.75
N ASP A 48 -26.20 -17.54 0.98
CA ASP A 48 -26.39 -17.55 -0.49
C ASP A 48 -25.09 -17.53 -1.29
N SER A 49 -23.94 -17.78 -0.62
CA SER A 49 -22.59 -17.74 -1.21
C SER A 49 -22.16 -16.35 -1.72
N SER A 50 -22.85 -15.29 -1.29
CA SER A 50 -22.34 -13.93 -1.43
C SER A 50 -21.47 -13.56 -0.20
N PHE A 51 -20.70 -12.49 -0.32
CA PHE A 51 -19.90 -11.94 0.76
C PHE A 51 -20.44 -10.58 1.20
N ARG A 52 -20.43 -10.35 2.51
CA ARG A 52 -20.51 -9.01 3.09
C ARG A 52 -19.10 -8.59 3.42
N ILE A 53 -18.62 -7.57 2.74
CA ILE A 53 -17.30 -6.98 2.94
C ILE A 53 -17.51 -5.68 3.69
N THR A 54 -16.93 -5.55 4.87
CA THR A 54 -16.94 -4.32 5.67
C THR A 54 -15.53 -3.77 5.67
N LEU A 55 -15.35 -2.60 5.08
CA LEU A 55 -14.10 -1.82 5.09
C LEU A 55 -14.18 -0.83 6.23
N LEU A 56 -13.14 -0.77 7.06
CA LEU A 56 -13.08 0.05 8.25
C LEU A 56 -12.25 1.33 8.00
N ASN A 57 -12.62 2.39 8.66
CA ASN A 57 -11.85 3.63 8.63
C ASN A 57 -10.67 3.52 9.59
N LEU A 58 -9.48 3.25 9.07
CA LEU A 58 -8.26 3.05 9.86
C LEU A 58 -7.81 4.29 10.66
N GLU A 59 -8.29 5.47 10.29
CA GLU A 59 -8.05 6.70 11.07
C GLU A 59 -9.04 6.89 12.23
N LYS A 60 -10.20 6.19 12.18
CA LYS A 60 -11.30 6.33 13.15
C LYS A 60 -11.92 4.98 13.49
N LEU A 61 -11.11 3.99 13.84
CA LEU A 61 -11.63 2.69 14.24
C LEU A 61 -12.56 2.81 15.48
N PRO A 62 -13.68 2.09 15.50
CA PRO A 62 -14.14 1.05 14.57
C PRO A 62 -15.11 1.53 13.48
N ASP A 63 -15.09 2.80 13.07
CA ASP A 63 -16.04 3.34 12.11
C ASP A 63 -15.97 2.59 10.77
N THR A 64 -17.13 2.37 10.16
CA THR A 64 -17.22 1.75 8.83
C THR A 64 -16.94 2.81 7.75
N LEU A 65 -16.00 2.52 6.88
CA LEU A 65 -15.69 3.31 5.69
C LEU A 65 -16.64 2.97 4.54
N GLN A 66 -16.81 1.68 4.25
CA GLN A 66 -17.68 1.17 3.20
C GLN A 66 -18.19 -0.23 3.55
N GLN A 67 -19.44 -0.54 3.19
CA GLN A 67 -19.96 -1.90 3.25
C GLN A 67 -20.46 -2.32 1.87
N ILE A 68 -20.00 -3.49 1.41
CA ILE A 68 -20.28 -4.00 0.08
C ILE A 68 -20.92 -5.39 0.24
N ARG A 69 -21.95 -5.65 -0.55
CA ARG A 69 -22.41 -7.01 -0.81
C ARG A 69 -21.81 -7.46 -2.14
N TRP A 70 -20.92 -8.43 -2.07
CA TRP A 70 -20.22 -8.98 -3.21
C TRP A 70 -20.73 -10.38 -3.56
N LYS A 71 -21.07 -10.59 -4.82
CA LYS A 71 -21.33 -11.92 -5.36
C LYS A 71 -20.19 -12.26 -6.30
N PRO A 72 -19.54 -13.45 -6.11
CA PRO A 72 -18.52 -13.89 -7.06
C PRO A 72 -19.04 -13.84 -8.49
N GLN A 73 -18.28 -13.24 -9.36
CA GLN A 73 -18.62 -13.06 -10.77
C GLN A 73 -17.35 -12.89 -11.59
N THR A 74 -17.44 -13.18 -12.89
CA THR A 74 -16.33 -12.92 -13.80
C THR A 74 -16.24 -11.41 -14.06
N LEU A 75 -15.10 -10.80 -13.70
CA LEU A 75 -14.74 -9.45 -14.08
C LEU A 75 -14.04 -9.50 -15.43
N ASN A 76 -14.41 -8.60 -16.35
CA ASN A 76 -13.79 -8.49 -17.68
C ASN A 76 -12.85 -7.28 -17.76
N SER A 77 -13.04 -6.31 -16.88
CA SER A 77 -12.24 -5.08 -16.85
C SER A 77 -12.14 -4.52 -15.43
N ILE A 78 -10.93 -4.14 -15.04
CA ILE A 78 -10.68 -3.47 -13.76
C ILE A 78 -9.81 -2.24 -13.96
N ALA A 79 -9.88 -1.34 -12.99
CA ALA A 79 -8.96 -0.21 -12.88
C ALA A 79 -8.51 -0.02 -11.43
N CYS A 80 -7.37 0.65 -11.21
CA CYS A 80 -6.89 0.98 -9.88
C CYS A 80 -6.31 2.39 -9.84
N LEU A 81 -6.56 3.12 -8.75
CA LEU A 81 -6.06 4.48 -8.60
C LEU A 81 -4.73 4.58 -7.84
N SER A 82 -4.21 3.45 -7.33
CA SER A 82 -2.92 3.41 -6.65
C SER A 82 -1.97 2.41 -7.31
N THR A 83 -0.69 2.76 -7.37
CA THR A 83 0.36 1.83 -7.77
C THR A 83 0.52 0.66 -6.80
N THR A 84 0.18 0.84 -5.53
CA THR A 84 0.21 -0.22 -4.50
C THR A 84 -0.84 -1.31 -4.72
N HIS A 85 -1.89 -1.05 -5.52
CA HIS A 85 -2.90 -2.07 -5.86
C HIS A 85 -2.41 -3.04 -6.95
N LEU A 86 -1.47 -2.60 -7.81
CA LEU A 86 -0.97 -3.39 -8.94
C LEU A 86 -0.34 -4.74 -8.51
N PRO A 87 0.46 -4.82 -7.43
CA PRO A 87 1.02 -6.07 -6.97
C PRO A 87 -0.04 -7.11 -6.58
N PHE A 88 -1.15 -6.70 -5.95
CA PHE A 88 -2.25 -7.62 -5.62
C PHE A 88 -2.91 -8.16 -6.87
N ILE A 89 -3.16 -7.28 -7.87
CA ILE A 89 -3.74 -7.64 -9.17
C ILE A 89 -2.81 -8.62 -9.90
N LYS A 90 -1.50 -8.34 -9.91
CA LYS A 90 -0.48 -9.18 -10.56
C LYS A 90 -0.32 -10.52 -9.87
N ALA A 91 -0.19 -10.55 -8.54
CA ALA A 91 -0.02 -11.78 -7.76
C ALA A 91 -1.21 -12.74 -7.90
N LEU A 92 -2.39 -12.21 -8.21
CA LEU A 92 -3.61 -12.98 -8.48
C LEU A 92 -3.87 -13.21 -9.97
N GLU A 93 -2.88 -12.93 -10.83
CA GLU A 93 -2.93 -13.17 -12.29
C GLU A 93 -4.08 -12.43 -12.98
N GLN A 94 -4.41 -11.21 -12.52
CA GLN A 94 -5.51 -10.41 -13.05
C GLN A 94 -5.06 -9.23 -13.93
N LEU A 95 -3.76 -9.15 -14.28
CA LEU A 95 -3.26 -8.13 -15.21
C LEU A 95 -3.98 -8.13 -16.58
N PRO A 96 -4.38 -9.27 -17.18
CA PRO A 96 -5.06 -9.26 -18.49
C PRO A 96 -6.35 -8.45 -18.54
N ILE A 97 -7.04 -8.30 -17.40
CA ILE A 97 -8.28 -7.49 -17.32
C ILE A 97 -8.03 -6.06 -16.82
N LEU A 98 -6.79 -5.67 -16.50
CA LEU A 98 -6.45 -4.29 -16.13
C LEU A 98 -6.58 -3.37 -17.34
N LYS A 99 -7.40 -2.32 -17.23
CA LYS A 99 -7.68 -1.35 -18.32
C LYS A 99 -7.28 0.08 -17.97
N GLY A 100 -7.06 0.36 -16.69
CA GLY A 100 -6.66 1.69 -16.26
C GLY A 100 -5.91 1.69 -14.94
N THR A 101 -4.97 2.63 -14.78
CA THR A 101 -4.26 2.88 -13.53
C THR A 101 -4.11 4.37 -13.29
N GLY A 102 -4.14 4.77 -12.01
CA GLY A 102 -3.70 6.11 -11.63
C GLY A 102 -2.16 6.21 -11.61
N PHE A 103 -1.64 7.44 -11.71
CA PHE A 103 -0.22 7.75 -11.56
C PHE A 103 0.70 6.86 -12.41
N SER A 104 0.34 6.64 -13.67
CA SER A 104 1.07 5.73 -14.56
C SER A 104 2.56 6.04 -14.66
N ASP A 105 2.96 7.31 -14.47
CA ASP A 105 4.37 7.73 -14.50
C ASP A 105 5.20 7.19 -13.32
N LEU A 106 4.54 6.79 -12.24
CA LEU A 106 5.17 6.20 -11.05
C LEU A 106 5.22 4.67 -11.10
N VAL A 107 4.62 4.04 -12.10
CA VAL A 107 4.67 2.58 -12.26
C VAL A 107 6.07 2.15 -12.68
N ILE A 108 6.70 1.30 -11.87
CA ILE A 108 8.05 0.74 -12.13
C ILE A 108 7.96 -0.68 -12.68
N ASP A 109 6.92 -1.44 -12.30
CA ASP A 109 6.75 -2.82 -12.78
C ASP A 109 6.85 -2.89 -14.32
N PRO A 110 7.80 -3.67 -14.88
CA PRO A 110 8.08 -3.66 -16.31
C PRO A 110 6.94 -4.23 -17.16
N GLU A 111 6.16 -5.16 -16.61
CA GLU A 111 5.03 -5.76 -17.33
C GLU A 111 3.88 -4.75 -17.45
N VAL A 112 3.50 -4.11 -16.35
CA VAL A 112 2.47 -3.07 -16.34
C VAL A 112 2.92 -1.86 -17.17
N ARG A 113 4.20 -1.46 -17.08
CA ARG A 113 4.77 -0.39 -17.91
C ARG A 113 4.62 -0.71 -19.40
N ALA A 114 4.96 -1.93 -19.81
CA ALA A 114 4.80 -2.34 -21.20
C ALA A 114 3.32 -2.32 -21.64
N MET A 115 2.36 -2.65 -20.77
CA MET A 115 0.93 -2.55 -21.08
C MET A 115 0.50 -1.09 -21.27
N ILE A 116 1.01 -0.17 -20.43
CA ILE A 116 0.75 1.27 -20.55
C ILE A 116 1.33 1.80 -21.87
N ASP A 117 2.57 1.45 -22.19
CA ASP A 117 3.26 1.91 -23.41
C ASP A 117 2.59 1.41 -24.70
N ARG A 118 1.93 0.24 -24.65
CA ARG A 118 1.11 -0.28 -25.76
C ARG A 118 -0.30 0.29 -25.82
N GLY A 119 -0.69 1.13 -24.84
CA GLY A 119 -2.03 1.69 -24.74
C GLY A 119 -3.12 0.70 -24.30
N GLU A 120 -2.74 -0.45 -23.74
CA GLU A 120 -3.66 -1.46 -23.19
C GLU A 120 -4.21 -1.05 -21.81
N VAL A 121 -3.45 -0.23 -21.08
CA VAL A 121 -3.80 0.34 -19.77
C VAL A 121 -3.75 1.85 -19.84
N ALA A 122 -4.88 2.50 -19.64
CA ALA A 122 -5.02 3.95 -19.66
C ALA A 122 -4.48 4.60 -18.37
N ASN A 123 -3.84 5.78 -18.49
CA ASN A 123 -3.58 6.64 -17.33
C ASN A 123 -4.85 7.39 -16.95
N LEU A 124 -5.38 7.11 -15.77
CA LEU A 124 -6.63 7.67 -15.25
C LEU A 124 -6.43 8.97 -14.45
N THR A 125 -5.20 9.51 -14.42
CA THR A 125 -4.92 10.75 -13.69
C THR A 125 -4.22 11.77 -14.58
N VAL A 126 -4.44 13.06 -14.29
CA VAL A 126 -3.68 14.19 -14.83
C VAL A 126 -3.10 14.95 -13.63
N GLY A 127 -1.78 14.91 -13.49
CA GLY A 127 -1.15 15.32 -12.23
C GLY A 127 -1.65 14.48 -11.07
N HIS A 128 -2.22 15.14 -10.05
CA HIS A 128 -2.80 14.46 -8.87
C HIS A 128 -4.33 14.34 -8.92
N GLN A 129 -4.97 14.69 -10.04
CA GLN A 129 -6.42 14.68 -10.17
C GLN A 129 -6.88 13.51 -11.04
N LEU A 130 -8.03 12.92 -10.67
CA LEU A 130 -8.68 11.88 -11.46
C LEU A 130 -9.25 12.48 -12.75
N ASP A 131 -8.94 11.86 -13.88
CA ASP A 131 -9.51 12.17 -15.19
C ASP A 131 -10.82 11.39 -15.38
N GLU A 132 -11.93 12.03 -15.04
CA GLU A 132 -13.25 11.41 -15.06
C GLU A 132 -13.66 10.96 -16.46
N GLU A 133 -13.31 11.73 -17.50
CA GLU A 133 -13.63 11.37 -18.88
C GLU A 133 -12.96 10.07 -19.28
N LYS A 134 -11.70 9.88 -18.87
CA LYS A 134 -10.98 8.62 -19.10
C LYS A 134 -11.57 7.47 -18.29
N VAL A 135 -12.01 7.69 -17.06
CA VAL A 135 -12.69 6.65 -16.27
C VAL A 135 -13.96 6.21 -16.98
N PHE A 136 -14.82 7.15 -17.41
CA PHE A 136 -16.02 6.81 -18.15
C PHE A 136 -15.73 6.17 -19.52
N GLY A 137 -14.67 6.62 -20.20
CA GLY A 137 -14.24 6.04 -21.47
C GLY A 137 -13.68 4.62 -21.31
N THR A 138 -13.02 4.32 -20.19
CA THR A 138 -12.50 2.98 -19.87
C THR A 138 -13.63 2.05 -19.40
N ALA A 139 -14.61 2.60 -18.69
CA ALA A 139 -15.79 1.92 -18.14
C ALA A 139 -15.46 0.55 -17.50
N PRO A 140 -14.60 0.50 -16.48
CA PRO A 140 -14.25 -0.77 -15.85
C PRO A 140 -15.43 -1.34 -15.06
N ASP A 141 -15.53 -2.69 -14.99
CA ASP A 141 -16.52 -3.36 -14.15
C ASP A 141 -16.30 -3.02 -12.67
N LEU A 142 -15.02 -2.92 -12.26
CA LEU A 142 -14.61 -2.62 -10.88
C LEU A 142 -13.40 -1.70 -10.86
N MET A 143 -13.45 -0.69 -9.99
CA MET A 143 -12.36 0.23 -9.74
C MET A 143 -11.93 0.20 -8.26
N PHE A 144 -10.63 0.00 -8.01
CA PHE A 144 -10.03 0.13 -6.69
C PHE A 144 -9.62 1.58 -6.47
N VAL A 145 -10.19 2.20 -5.43
CA VAL A 145 -10.08 3.65 -5.21
C VAL A 145 -9.54 3.97 -3.81
N TYR A 146 -9.05 5.18 -3.62
CA TYR A 146 -8.65 5.67 -2.30
C TYR A 146 -9.86 5.89 -1.38
N PRO A 147 -9.69 5.87 -0.04
CA PRO A 147 -10.76 6.12 0.94
C PRO A 147 -11.19 7.59 1.01
N TYR A 148 -10.66 8.45 0.16
CA TYR A 148 -10.98 9.87 0.15
C TYR A 148 -12.14 10.18 -0.80
N GLY A 149 -13.22 10.76 -0.25
CA GLY A 149 -14.30 11.30 -1.05
C GLY A 149 -15.33 10.28 -1.53
N GLY A 150 -15.98 9.59 -0.60
CA GLY A 150 -17.08 8.67 -0.92
C GLY A 150 -18.12 9.29 -1.84
N GLU A 151 -18.41 10.58 -1.71
CA GLU A 151 -19.26 11.33 -2.64
C GLU A 151 -18.66 11.49 -4.04
N ALA A 152 -17.31 11.58 -4.14
CA ALA A 152 -16.64 11.70 -5.44
C ALA A 152 -16.80 10.46 -6.34
N TYR A 153 -17.06 9.29 -5.74
CA TYR A 153 -17.24 8.04 -6.48
C TYR A 153 -18.71 7.72 -6.79
N ALA A 154 -19.68 8.45 -6.19
CA ALA A 154 -21.11 8.21 -6.39
C ALA A 154 -21.51 8.23 -7.87
N LYS A 155 -20.98 9.17 -8.66
CA LYS A 155 -21.21 9.28 -10.10
C LYS A 155 -20.76 8.07 -10.92
N PHE A 156 -19.70 7.39 -10.49
CA PHE A 156 -19.22 6.17 -11.13
C PHE A 156 -20.12 4.98 -10.79
N LEU A 157 -20.55 4.88 -9.52
CA LEU A 157 -21.55 3.90 -9.10
C LEU A 157 -22.87 4.07 -9.86
N ASP A 158 -23.33 5.31 -10.04
CA ASP A 158 -24.54 5.65 -10.82
C ASP A 158 -24.40 5.26 -12.30
N ALA A 159 -23.16 5.29 -12.83
CA ALA A 159 -22.84 4.84 -14.18
C ALA A 159 -22.60 3.32 -14.29
N GLY A 160 -22.76 2.57 -13.19
CA GLY A 160 -22.56 1.11 -13.17
C GLY A 160 -21.12 0.67 -12.97
N ILE A 161 -20.18 1.59 -12.69
CA ILE A 161 -18.78 1.26 -12.36
C ILE A 161 -18.69 0.96 -10.87
N GLY A 162 -18.39 -0.28 -10.50
CA GLY A 162 -18.16 -0.66 -9.11
C GLY A 162 -16.95 0.05 -8.52
N CYS A 163 -17.03 0.54 -7.26
CA CYS A 163 -15.91 1.18 -6.57
C CYS A 163 -15.69 0.52 -5.22
N VAL A 164 -14.45 0.04 -4.98
CA VAL A 164 -14.01 -0.52 -3.69
C VAL A 164 -12.91 0.36 -3.12
N GLN A 165 -13.13 0.87 -1.90
CA GLN A 165 -12.17 1.73 -1.23
C GLN A 165 -11.08 0.88 -0.57
N ILE A 166 -9.85 1.06 -0.99
CA ILE A 166 -8.68 0.32 -0.51
C ILE A 166 -7.81 1.26 0.31
N SER A 167 -7.50 0.88 1.55
CA SER A 167 -6.77 1.70 2.53
C SER A 167 -5.58 0.98 3.15
N GLU A 168 -5.00 0.01 2.45
CA GLU A 168 -3.88 -0.82 2.92
C GLU A 168 -2.67 0.01 3.37
N TYR A 169 -2.45 1.17 2.73
CA TYR A 169 -1.33 2.06 3.05
C TYR A 169 -1.46 2.73 4.44
N LEU A 170 -2.67 2.72 5.03
CA LEU A 170 -2.93 3.21 6.40
C LEU A 170 -2.71 2.12 7.46
N GLU A 171 -2.50 0.86 7.08
CA GLU A 171 -2.17 -0.20 8.02
C GLU A 171 -0.86 0.09 8.74
N LYS A 172 -0.85 -0.17 10.03
CA LYS A 172 0.28 0.10 10.93
C LYS A 172 1.32 -1.02 10.93
N SER A 173 0.96 -2.18 10.38
CA SER A 173 1.80 -3.38 10.34
C SER A 173 2.23 -3.69 8.91
N PRO A 174 3.51 -4.05 8.67
CA PRO A 174 3.98 -4.53 7.37
C PRO A 174 3.19 -5.73 6.85
N LEU A 175 2.89 -6.70 7.71
CA LEU A 175 2.06 -7.84 7.35
C LEU A 175 0.59 -7.46 7.17
N GLY A 176 0.09 -6.45 7.91
CA GLY A 176 -1.26 -5.93 7.72
C GLY A 176 -1.48 -5.36 6.32
N ARG A 177 -0.50 -4.60 5.78
CA ARG A 177 -0.56 -4.12 4.40
C ARG A 177 -0.63 -5.25 3.39
N ALA A 178 0.25 -6.24 3.53
CA ALA A 178 0.28 -7.39 2.62
C ALA A 178 -0.98 -8.25 2.70
N GLU A 179 -1.62 -8.32 3.87
CA GLU A 179 -2.80 -9.17 4.09
C GLU A 179 -4.04 -8.70 3.30
N TRP A 180 -4.06 -7.47 2.80
CA TRP A 180 -5.13 -7.00 1.91
C TRP A 180 -5.25 -7.84 0.63
N ILE A 181 -4.24 -8.62 0.26
CA ILE A 181 -4.34 -9.57 -0.86
C ILE A 181 -5.52 -10.54 -0.67
N ARG A 182 -5.90 -10.87 0.57
CA ARG A 182 -7.05 -11.73 0.87
C ARG A 182 -8.38 -11.09 0.46
N LEU A 183 -8.50 -9.75 0.60
CA LEU A 183 -9.66 -9.02 0.09
C LEU A 183 -9.72 -9.12 -1.44
N PHE A 184 -8.60 -8.86 -2.13
CA PHE A 184 -8.52 -9.02 -3.58
C PHE A 184 -8.81 -10.45 -4.01
N GLY A 185 -8.37 -11.45 -3.23
CA GLY A 185 -8.67 -12.86 -3.45
C GLY A 185 -10.18 -13.15 -3.49
N VAL A 186 -10.95 -12.58 -2.57
CA VAL A 186 -12.42 -12.70 -2.55
C VAL A 186 -13.06 -11.99 -3.74
N LEU A 187 -12.56 -10.79 -4.09
CA LEU A 187 -13.10 -10.01 -5.20
C LEU A 187 -12.85 -10.68 -6.56
N PHE A 188 -11.77 -11.45 -6.69
CA PHE A 188 -11.38 -12.14 -7.92
C PHE A 188 -11.71 -13.64 -7.94
N ASP A 189 -12.39 -14.17 -6.91
CA ASP A 189 -12.63 -15.61 -6.75
C ASP A 189 -11.31 -16.43 -6.74
N LYS A 190 -10.29 -15.90 -6.05
CA LYS A 190 -8.92 -16.41 -5.94
C LYS A 190 -8.46 -16.57 -4.48
N GLU A 191 -9.39 -16.89 -3.55
CA GLU A 191 -9.10 -16.93 -2.11
C GLU A 191 -7.91 -17.85 -1.78
N GLN A 192 -7.84 -19.05 -2.37
CA GLN A 192 -6.77 -20.00 -2.08
C GLN A 192 -5.39 -19.49 -2.54
N GLN A 193 -5.35 -18.86 -3.72
CA GLN A 193 -4.12 -18.26 -4.24
C GLN A 193 -3.67 -17.10 -3.36
N ALA A 194 -4.59 -16.22 -2.98
CA ALA A 194 -4.33 -15.08 -2.10
C ALA A 194 -3.81 -15.54 -0.73
N ASP A 195 -4.43 -16.57 -0.15
CA ASP A 195 -3.99 -17.13 1.14
C ASP A 195 -2.58 -17.72 1.03
N SER A 196 -2.31 -18.49 -0.03
CA SER A 196 -0.98 -19.07 -0.27
C SER A 196 0.11 -17.99 -0.40
N VAL A 197 -0.16 -16.93 -1.15
CA VAL A 197 0.78 -15.79 -1.30
C VAL A 197 1.02 -15.13 0.06
N PHE A 198 -0.06 -14.83 0.80
CA PHE A 198 0.09 -14.20 2.12
C PHE A 198 0.85 -15.07 3.12
N GLN A 199 0.56 -16.39 3.19
CA GLN A 199 1.26 -17.29 4.11
C GLN A 199 2.77 -17.38 3.81
N ASN A 200 3.16 -17.35 2.53
CA ASN A 200 4.57 -17.31 2.13
C ASN A 200 5.24 -16.01 2.62
N ILE A 201 4.60 -14.86 2.40
CA ILE A 201 5.09 -13.55 2.85
C ILE A 201 5.23 -13.52 4.38
N LYS A 202 4.17 -13.95 5.09
CA LYS A 202 4.16 -14.03 6.56
C LYS A 202 5.30 -14.89 7.09
N SER A 203 5.47 -16.09 6.52
CA SER A 203 6.50 -17.02 6.96
C SER A 203 7.91 -16.46 6.73
N ALA A 204 8.14 -15.82 5.58
CA ALA A 204 9.42 -15.18 5.27
C ALA A 204 9.69 -14.00 6.21
N TYR A 205 8.69 -13.13 6.44
CA TYR A 205 8.82 -11.99 7.35
C TYR A 205 9.13 -12.43 8.79
N GLN A 206 8.38 -13.41 9.30
CA GLN A 206 8.58 -13.94 10.64
C GLN A 206 9.94 -14.63 10.81
N ALA A 207 10.43 -15.31 9.77
CA ALA A 207 11.76 -15.91 9.79
C ALA A 207 12.85 -14.84 9.94
N GLU A 208 12.74 -13.73 9.20
CA GLU A 208 13.69 -12.61 9.31
C GLU A 208 13.62 -11.94 10.70
N ALA A 209 12.43 -11.61 11.20
CA ALA A 209 12.26 -11.02 12.52
C ALA A 209 12.84 -11.92 13.64
N ASN A 210 12.63 -13.24 13.55
CA ASN A 210 13.17 -14.20 14.53
C ASN A 210 14.69 -14.28 14.53
N ARG A 211 15.37 -14.01 13.40
CA ARG A 211 16.84 -13.96 13.36
C ARG A 211 17.38 -12.89 14.31
N VAL A 212 16.76 -11.71 14.30
CA VAL A 212 17.15 -10.60 15.18
C VAL A 212 16.89 -10.95 16.64
N LEU A 213 15.71 -11.47 16.97
CA LEU A 213 15.34 -11.84 18.34
C LEU A 213 16.30 -12.87 18.97
N THR A 214 16.91 -13.72 18.17
CA THR A 214 17.83 -14.79 18.63
C THR A 214 19.29 -14.36 18.66
N SER A 215 19.66 -13.23 18.04
CA SER A 215 21.06 -12.80 17.91
C SER A 215 21.64 -12.13 19.16
N ALA A 216 20.82 -11.70 20.11
CA ALA A 216 21.20 -10.93 21.31
C ALA A 216 22.01 -9.64 21.00
N ALA A 217 21.89 -9.10 19.78
CA ALA A 217 22.56 -7.88 19.35
C ALA A 217 22.02 -6.66 20.09
N GLU A 218 22.87 -5.66 20.29
CA GLU A 218 22.43 -4.34 20.76
C GLU A 218 21.48 -3.73 19.74
N ARG A 219 20.48 -2.97 20.20
CA ARG A 219 19.52 -2.30 19.36
C ARG A 219 19.99 -0.87 19.06
N PRO A 220 20.48 -0.58 17.84
CA PRO A 220 20.93 0.76 17.51
C PRO A 220 19.75 1.74 17.48
N THR A 221 20.03 2.98 17.87
CA THR A 221 19.05 4.07 17.83
C THR A 221 18.84 4.56 16.41
N VAL A 222 17.57 4.68 16.00
CA VAL A 222 17.18 5.02 14.62
C VAL A 222 16.20 6.19 14.62
N PHE A 223 16.43 7.16 13.78
CA PHE A 223 15.44 8.14 13.40
C PHE A 223 15.23 8.19 11.89
N THR A 224 14.11 8.74 11.45
CA THR A 224 13.76 8.85 10.03
C THR A 224 13.05 10.16 9.76
N GLY A 225 12.66 10.40 8.52
CA GLY A 225 11.90 11.57 8.13
C GLY A 225 12.66 12.51 7.22
N SER A 226 12.03 13.63 6.90
CA SER A 226 12.53 14.66 6.00
C SER A 226 12.32 16.05 6.57
N TYR A 227 13.23 16.95 6.22
CA TYR A 227 13.14 18.36 6.55
C TYR A 227 12.47 19.12 5.41
N ASP A 228 11.46 19.91 5.73
CA ASP A 228 10.84 20.82 4.78
C ASP A 228 10.30 22.08 5.48
N GLY A 229 10.55 23.26 4.92
CA GLY A 229 9.99 24.52 5.35
C GLY A 229 10.27 24.90 6.82
N GLY A 230 11.37 24.45 7.42
CA GLY A 230 11.71 24.72 8.83
C GLY A 230 11.24 23.63 9.80
N PHE A 231 10.53 22.64 9.32
CA PHE A 231 9.97 21.56 10.10
C PHE A 231 10.50 20.21 9.66
N TRP A 232 10.50 19.27 10.59
CA TRP A 232 10.83 17.88 10.35
C TRP A 232 9.55 17.03 10.40
N TYR A 233 9.32 16.29 9.33
CA TYR A 233 8.17 15.38 9.18
C TYR A 233 8.65 13.96 9.34
N MET A 234 8.06 13.21 10.28
CA MET A 234 8.45 11.84 10.54
C MET A 234 7.27 10.96 10.93
N PRO A 235 7.34 9.64 10.69
CA PRO A 235 6.27 8.74 11.09
C PRO A 235 6.16 8.64 12.61
N PRO A 236 4.95 8.48 13.17
CA PRO A 236 4.78 8.21 14.60
C PRO A 236 5.20 6.78 14.95
N GLY A 237 5.35 6.50 16.25
CA GLY A 237 5.73 5.18 16.77
C GLY A 237 4.72 4.07 16.46
N ASN A 238 3.44 4.43 16.31
CA ASN A 238 2.39 3.50 15.90
C ASN A 238 2.25 3.35 14.37
N SER A 239 3.31 3.61 13.61
CA SER A 239 3.30 3.54 12.14
C SER A 239 3.94 2.27 11.60
N PHE A 240 3.66 1.97 10.32
CA PHE A 240 4.34 0.95 9.54
C PHE A 240 5.87 1.07 9.58
N ALA A 241 6.40 2.30 9.40
CA ALA A 241 7.85 2.52 9.37
C ALA A 241 8.50 2.25 10.72
N ALA A 242 7.89 2.73 11.81
CA ALA A 242 8.38 2.47 13.16
C ALA A 242 8.37 0.96 13.47
N ARG A 243 7.26 0.27 13.11
CA ARG A 243 7.16 -1.17 13.29
C ARG A 243 8.25 -1.94 12.53
N LEU A 244 8.52 -1.56 11.28
CA LEU A 244 9.55 -2.21 10.47
C LEU A 244 10.96 -2.02 11.07
N ILE A 245 11.26 -0.81 11.60
CA ILE A 245 12.52 -0.52 12.29
C ILE A 245 12.65 -1.39 13.55
N GLU A 246 11.60 -1.48 14.37
CA GLU A 246 11.59 -2.28 15.59
C GLU A 246 11.77 -3.78 15.28
N ASP A 247 11.06 -4.30 14.28
CA ASP A 247 11.18 -5.71 13.86
C ASP A 247 12.55 -6.02 13.25
N ALA A 248 13.24 -5.03 12.68
CA ALA A 248 14.62 -5.12 12.21
C ALA A 248 15.68 -5.02 13.35
N GLY A 249 15.25 -4.91 14.60
CA GLY A 249 16.14 -4.80 15.75
C GLY A 249 16.72 -3.41 15.99
N GLY A 250 16.22 -2.37 15.33
CA GLY A 250 16.49 -0.99 15.65
C GLY A 250 15.65 -0.51 16.86
N HIS A 251 16.01 0.62 17.43
CA HIS A 251 15.19 1.34 18.42
C HIS A 251 14.79 2.67 17.84
N TYR A 252 13.52 2.80 17.47
CA TYR A 252 13.00 4.04 16.89
C TYR A 252 12.81 5.11 17.98
N VAL A 253 13.45 6.27 17.84
CA VAL A 253 13.50 7.31 18.89
C VAL A 253 12.13 7.87 19.31
N TYR A 254 11.10 7.71 18.49
CA TYR A 254 9.73 8.12 18.81
C TYR A 254 8.77 6.93 18.89
N VAL A 255 9.25 5.76 19.29
CA VAL A 255 8.47 4.49 19.36
C VAL A 255 7.20 4.62 20.20
N ASP A 256 7.22 5.42 21.27
CA ASP A 256 6.07 5.62 22.17
C ASP A 256 5.06 6.66 21.66
N SER A 257 5.32 7.32 20.55
CA SER A 257 4.42 8.34 20.02
C SER A 257 3.23 7.71 19.30
N ILE A 258 2.05 8.32 19.46
CA ILE A 258 0.81 7.89 18.81
C ILE A 258 0.21 9.07 18.04
N SER A 259 0.00 8.87 16.73
CA SER A 259 -0.65 9.86 15.87
C SER A 259 -1.33 9.16 14.70
N SER A 260 -2.35 9.80 14.10
CA SER A 260 -2.98 9.36 12.85
C SER A 260 -2.25 9.86 11.59
N GLY A 261 -1.32 10.83 11.76
CA GLY A 261 -0.51 11.39 10.68
C GLY A 261 0.94 11.56 11.12
N ASN A 262 1.77 12.16 10.28
CA ASN A 262 3.15 12.43 10.62
C ASN A 262 3.26 13.31 11.87
N LEU A 263 4.29 13.04 12.66
CA LEU A 263 4.76 13.98 13.67
C LEU A 263 5.46 15.15 12.95
N VAL A 264 5.20 16.36 13.42
CA VAL A 264 5.80 17.57 12.86
C VAL A 264 6.50 18.33 13.98
N PHE A 265 7.81 18.46 13.87
CA PHE A 265 8.63 19.12 14.87
C PHE A 265 9.45 20.27 14.29
N PRO A 266 9.71 21.34 15.06
CA PRO A 266 10.76 22.28 14.70
C PRO A 266 12.10 21.55 14.54
N PHE A 267 12.93 21.99 13.62
CA PHE A 267 14.22 21.37 13.33
C PHE A 267 15.10 21.24 14.58
N GLU A 268 15.10 22.25 15.45
CA GLU A 268 15.91 22.30 16.67
C GLU A 268 15.57 21.14 17.63
N LYS A 269 14.31 20.70 17.65
CA LYS A 269 13.91 19.55 18.46
C LYS A 269 14.55 18.27 17.94
N ILE A 270 14.55 18.06 16.62
CA ILE A 270 15.17 16.88 16.02
C ILE A 270 16.68 16.91 16.19
N LEU A 271 17.30 18.10 16.05
CA LEU A 271 18.71 18.25 16.31
C LEU A 271 19.09 17.89 17.76
N THR A 272 18.18 18.07 18.71
CA THR A 272 18.40 17.67 20.10
C THR A 272 18.15 16.18 20.32
N ASP A 273 17.02 15.66 19.80
CA ASP A 273 16.55 14.30 20.11
C ASP A 273 17.28 13.22 19.30
N ALA A 274 17.73 13.55 18.08
CA ALA A 274 18.31 12.60 17.14
C ALA A 274 19.79 12.85 16.82
N HIS A 275 20.43 13.84 17.46
CA HIS A 275 21.84 14.19 17.21
C HIS A 275 22.77 12.99 17.30
N ASP A 276 22.62 12.20 18.35
CA ASP A 276 23.50 11.06 18.67
C ASP A 276 22.95 9.72 18.20
N CYS A 277 21.87 9.71 17.39
CA CYS A 277 21.32 8.46 16.84
C CYS A 277 22.32 7.75 15.93
N ASP A 278 22.33 6.43 16.02
CA ASP A 278 23.24 5.57 15.28
C ASP A 278 22.93 5.57 13.79
N PHE A 279 21.62 5.56 13.44
CA PHE A 279 21.17 5.52 12.05
C PHE A 279 20.14 6.59 11.72
N TRP A 280 20.19 7.07 10.48
CA TRP A 280 19.20 7.95 9.87
C TRP A 280 18.63 7.32 8.62
N GLY A 281 17.29 7.05 8.60
CA GLY A 281 16.57 6.46 7.47
C GLY A 281 15.86 7.51 6.60
N LYS A 282 15.94 7.35 5.28
CA LYS A 282 15.24 8.20 4.30
C LYS A 282 14.55 7.41 3.21
N ILE A 283 13.39 7.89 2.77
CA ILE A 283 12.84 7.56 1.46
C ILE A 283 13.12 8.75 0.55
N ILE A 284 13.73 8.49 -0.60
CA ILE A 284 14.09 9.53 -1.57
C ILE A 284 13.52 9.18 -2.95
N TYR A 285 13.44 10.17 -3.81
CA TYR A 285 13.12 10.01 -5.23
C TYR A 285 14.17 10.74 -6.05
N GLU A 286 15.31 10.09 -6.32
CA GLU A 286 16.45 10.70 -6.97
C GLU A 286 16.88 9.93 -8.22
N LYS A 287 17.04 10.64 -9.32
CA LYS A 287 17.63 10.11 -10.55
C LYS A 287 19.15 10.39 -10.57
N GLY A 288 19.94 9.33 -10.61
CA GLY A 288 21.40 9.38 -10.60
C GLY A 288 22.03 9.32 -9.21
N PRO A 289 23.34 9.55 -9.08
CA PRO A 289 24.07 9.34 -7.82
C PRO A 289 23.54 10.17 -6.67
N LEU A 290 23.41 9.55 -5.50
CA LEU A 290 23.05 10.23 -4.26
C LEU A 290 24.31 10.89 -3.67
N THR A 291 24.36 12.22 -3.70
CA THR A 291 25.44 13.01 -3.11
C THR A 291 25.10 13.44 -1.68
N ALA A 292 26.10 13.85 -0.91
CA ALA A 292 25.90 14.43 0.42
C ALA A 292 24.95 15.64 0.38
N GLU A 293 25.06 16.48 -0.64
CA GLU A 293 24.21 17.66 -0.83
C GLU A 293 22.73 17.26 -1.06
N LYS A 294 22.47 16.26 -1.91
CA LYS A 294 21.12 15.73 -2.13
C LYS A 294 20.55 15.06 -0.88
N LEU A 295 21.40 14.32 -0.16
CA LEU A 295 20.98 13.65 1.07
C LEU A 295 20.56 14.65 2.16
N THR A 296 21.26 15.79 2.24
CA THR A 296 20.97 16.88 3.19
C THR A 296 20.03 17.95 2.63
N GLU A 297 19.50 17.76 1.41
CA GLU A 297 18.58 18.71 0.76
C GLU A 297 19.16 20.15 0.75
N GLY A 298 20.51 20.25 0.68
CA GLY A 298 21.26 21.52 0.70
C GLY A 298 21.40 22.17 2.09
N ASP A 299 20.83 21.60 3.15
CA ASP A 299 20.96 22.14 4.51
C ASP A 299 22.17 21.54 5.24
N ALA A 300 23.23 22.34 5.37
CA ALA A 300 24.50 21.94 6.02
C ALA A 300 24.32 21.51 7.50
N ARG A 301 23.27 21.96 8.19
CA ARG A 301 23.01 21.60 9.60
C ARG A 301 22.75 20.08 9.73
N LEU A 302 22.19 19.44 8.70
CA LEU A 302 21.95 17.99 8.68
C LEU A 302 23.24 17.15 8.74
N GLN A 303 24.37 17.74 8.34
CA GLN A 303 25.68 17.11 8.45
C GLN A 303 26.19 17.00 9.90
N GLY A 304 25.52 17.69 10.84
CA GLY A 304 25.81 17.63 12.26
C GLY A 304 25.38 16.34 12.96
N PHE A 305 24.45 15.56 12.37
CA PHE A 305 24.01 14.29 12.94
C PHE A 305 25.16 13.25 12.98
N LYS A 306 25.30 12.54 14.10
CA LYS A 306 26.26 11.42 14.24
C LYS A 306 26.13 10.42 13.08
N SER A 307 24.92 10.04 12.75
CA SER A 307 24.61 9.09 11.66
C SER A 307 25.09 9.57 10.29
N PHE A 308 25.05 10.87 10.00
CA PHE A 308 25.63 11.43 8.78
C PHE A 308 27.17 11.35 8.80
N GLN A 309 27.79 11.78 9.90
CA GLN A 309 29.25 11.80 10.06
C GLN A 309 29.87 10.41 10.02
N SER A 310 29.17 9.42 10.59
CA SER A 310 29.61 8.01 10.60
C SER A 310 29.22 7.22 9.33
N ARG A 311 28.67 7.89 8.32
CA ARG A 311 28.13 7.23 7.12
C ARG A 311 27.09 6.14 7.41
N SER A 312 26.30 6.34 8.45
CA SER A 312 25.23 5.42 8.89
C SER A 312 23.84 5.92 8.47
N VAL A 313 23.77 6.61 7.32
CA VAL A 313 22.50 6.92 6.67
C VAL A 313 22.10 5.75 5.79
N PHE A 314 20.84 5.30 5.90
CA PHE A 314 20.28 4.30 4.99
C PHE A 314 19.08 4.90 4.25
N TYR A 315 18.85 4.43 3.06
CA TYR A 315 17.79 4.99 2.23
C TYR A 315 17.17 3.96 1.29
N CYS A 316 15.92 4.23 0.93
CA CYS A 316 15.25 3.61 -0.21
C CYS A 316 15.05 4.66 -1.30
N ASN A 317 15.51 4.38 -2.53
CA ASN A 317 15.29 5.27 -3.66
C ASN A 317 14.09 4.79 -4.48
N ALA A 318 12.96 5.44 -4.29
CA ALA A 318 11.71 5.12 -4.97
C ALA A 318 11.73 5.44 -6.49
N ALA A 319 12.81 6.07 -7.01
CA ALA A 319 13.02 6.20 -8.44
C ALA A 319 13.72 4.96 -9.06
N GLU A 320 14.31 4.11 -8.24
CA GLU A 320 15.07 2.91 -8.65
C GLU A 320 14.39 1.60 -8.21
N THR A 321 13.61 1.65 -7.14
CA THR A 321 12.95 0.48 -6.54
C THR A 321 11.43 0.65 -6.56
N ASP A 322 10.69 -0.42 -6.68
CA ASP A 322 9.21 -0.38 -6.69
C ASP A 322 8.64 -0.25 -5.26
N TYR A 323 9.15 0.74 -4.51
CA TYR A 323 8.73 1.03 -3.14
C TYR A 323 7.24 1.41 -3.05
N HIS A 324 6.73 2.13 -4.04
CA HIS A 324 5.32 2.54 -4.11
C HIS A 324 4.44 1.54 -4.86
N GLY A 325 4.91 0.33 -5.13
CA GLY A 325 4.19 -0.75 -5.77
C GLY A 325 4.51 -2.08 -5.08
N GLN A 326 5.43 -2.87 -5.67
CA GLN A 326 5.72 -4.25 -5.26
C GLN A 326 6.10 -4.43 -3.78
N ALA A 327 6.67 -3.40 -3.14
CA ALA A 327 7.05 -3.42 -1.73
C ALA A 327 5.89 -3.78 -0.77
N VAL A 328 4.62 -3.54 -1.15
CA VAL A 328 3.45 -3.91 -0.33
C VAL A 328 3.36 -5.43 -0.10
N LEU A 329 3.81 -6.24 -1.05
CA LEU A 329 3.87 -7.70 -0.96
C LEU A 329 5.26 -8.24 -0.59
N GLU A 330 6.25 -7.36 -0.40
CA GLU A 330 7.63 -7.72 -0.09
C GLU A 330 8.14 -7.13 1.24
N PRO A 331 7.30 -7.05 2.31
CA PRO A 331 7.75 -6.51 3.59
C PRO A 331 8.92 -7.31 4.19
N HIS A 332 9.04 -8.59 3.87
CA HIS A 332 10.14 -9.45 4.29
C HIS A 332 11.48 -9.03 3.68
N LEU A 333 11.48 -8.53 2.42
CA LEU A 333 12.70 -8.01 1.79
C LEU A 333 13.10 -6.67 2.41
N MET A 334 12.15 -5.77 2.65
CA MET A 334 12.41 -4.51 3.36
C MET A 334 12.97 -4.76 4.76
N LEU A 335 12.42 -5.76 5.47
CA LEU A 335 12.91 -6.15 6.79
C LEU A 335 14.33 -6.69 6.71
N SER A 336 14.61 -7.59 5.76
CA SER A 336 15.94 -8.18 5.55
C SER A 336 17.00 -7.12 5.22
N ASP A 337 16.64 -6.11 4.40
CA ASP A 337 17.51 -4.98 4.08
C ASP A 337 17.87 -4.17 5.34
N MET A 338 16.86 -3.84 6.16
CA MET A 338 17.10 -3.08 7.39
C MET A 338 17.91 -3.88 8.41
N ILE A 339 17.69 -5.20 8.52
CA ILE A 339 18.52 -6.08 9.35
C ILE A 339 19.98 -6.05 8.88
N ALA A 340 20.22 -6.13 7.58
CA ALA A 340 21.57 -6.06 7.03
C ALA A 340 22.25 -4.71 7.30
N VAL A 341 21.48 -3.61 7.36
CA VAL A 341 21.99 -2.28 7.72
C VAL A 341 22.30 -2.17 9.20
N PHE A 342 21.42 -2.65 10.08
CA PHE A 342 21.56 -2.50 11.54
C PHE A 342 22.47 -3.56 12.16
N HIS A 343 22.46 -4.77 11.59
CA HIS A 343 23.12 -5.96 12.08
C HIS A 343 23.86 -6.69 10.95
N PRO A 344 24.90 -6.09 10.36
CA PRO A 344 25.59 -6.68 9.21
C PRO A 344 26.22 -8.03 9.50
N GLU A 345 26.46 -8.37 10.78
CA GLU A 345 26.93 -9.67 11.22
C GLU A 345 25.89 -10.80 11.00
N ILE A 346 24.60 -10.47 10.96
CA ILE A 346 23.50 -11.42 10.71
C ILE A 346 23.36 -11.71 9.21
N HIS A 347 23.62 -10.72 8.35
CA HIS A 347 23.42 -10.78 6.90
C HIS A 347 24.68 -10.38 6.11
N GLN A 348 25.77 -11.13 6.23
CA GLN A 348 27.09 -10.78 5.66
C GLN A 348 27.16 -10.67 4.12
N GLN A 349 26.23 -11.27 3.37
CA GLN A 349 26.22 -11.28 1.90
C GLN A 349 24.84 -10.86 1.33
N HIS A 350 24.16 -9.98 2.03
CA HIS A 350 22.84 -9.52 1.62
C HIS A 350 22.91 -8.57 0.42
N ALA A 351 22.09 -8.85 -0.61
CA ALA A 351 21.88 -7.94 -1.74
C ALA A 351 20.59 -7.13 -1.50
N PRO A 352 20.66 -5.81 -1.29
CA PRO A 352 19.49 -5.02 -0.93
C PRO A 352 18.49 -4.93 -2.07
N ALA A 353 17.20 -5.10 -1.75
CA ALA A 353 16.08 -4.93 -2.66
C ALA A 353 15.51 -3.49 -2.62
N TYR A 354 15.44 -2.91 -1.43
CA TYR A 354 14.83 -1.60 -1.17
C TYR A 354 15.76 -0.66 -0.41
N PHE A 355 16.20 -1.07 0.78
CA PHE A 355 17.01 -0.21 1.67
C PHE A 355 18.47 -0.57 1.60
N ARG A 356 19.30 0.44 1.41
CA ARG A 356 20.74 0.30 1.41
C ARG A 356 21.42 1.41 2.19
N LYS A 357 22.61 1.13 2.71
CA LYS A 357 23.43 2.13 3.39
C LYS A 357 24.03 3.10 2.36
N TRP A 358 24.13 4.37 2.72
CA TRP A 358 24.84 5.36 1.93
C TRP A 358 26.35 5.19 2.12
N GLU A 359 27.08 5.00 1.02
CA GLU A 359 28.53 4.80 0.97
C GLU A 359 29.32 6.10 0.71
#